data_91071d15849ba34b4eda67a0548d7aef
#
_entry.id   91071d15849ba34b4eda67a0548d7aef
#
_cell.length_a   1.000
_cell.length_b   1.000
_cell.length_c   1.000
_cell.angle_alpha   90.00
_cell.angle_beta   90.00
_cell.angle_gamma   90.00
#
_symmetry.space_group_name_H-M   'P 1'
#
loop_
_entity.id
_entity.type
_entity.pdbx_description
1 polymer ?
#
loop_
_entity_poly.entity_id
_entity_poly.type
_entity_poly.pdbx_seq_one_letter_code
_entity_poly.pdbx_strand_id
1 'polypeptide(L)'
;RYIPIALSLMAFSLISCGEVMDLTQPEKAEVTYSDITLSLYQTGKYELYLDEPEYEYTIMVEKSHCEKEAKAEFTVVDAHSFGEEYTLLPAANYDLDVNSLNFKGDDVLHTVGLRFHDLTTLDNTKKYVLGLKLKSDNLAVNEEKSTMTFYLQQKQGGIGNPYIITAAKDLAKLGEYLKDGQTTYVRLGADIDLQGMDWTPVEATVAKPVDFDGCGHAISNLKITSSSSTYQGFFGMLTGRCANVTFTNAQVTANKKLTGIVAGQAGNVSGAGIVENVRVSGTISLTSGNAAWDDGQAGGICGRLHGADSKIYQCGSETKITALWSAGGICGEVREGASIEQCYHVGDITTQSCVGGIASRLLGSTISHCYSHGVMKAVPMVVANPG
;
A
#
# COMPACT_ATOMS: atom_id res chain seq x y z
N ARG A 1 -4.76 3.60 -22.19
CA ARG A 1 -3.36 3.42 -22.64
C ARG A 1 -3.27 2.02 -23.25
N TYR A 2 -3.14 1.94 -24.58
CA TYR A 2 -2.83 0.70 -25.25
C TYR A 2 -1.51 0.18 -24.72
N ILE A 3 -1.48 -1.03 -24.16
CA ILE A 3 -0.25 -1.77 -23.98
C ILE A 3 -0.02 -2.44 -25.34
N PRO A 4 0.95 -2.04 -26.14
CA PRO A 4 1.25 -2.75 -27.36
C PRO A 4 1.85 -4.09 -26.97
N ILE A 5 1.07 -5.16 -27.10
CA ILE A 5 1.64 -6.51 -27.16
C ILE A 5 2.50 -6.52 -28.41
N ALA A 6 3.81 -6.53 -28.20
CA ALA A 6 4.75 -6.70 -29.29
C ALA A 6 4.37 -7.98 -30.01
N LEU A 7 3.82 -7.84 -31.24
CA LEU A 7 3.71 -8.94 -32.18
C LEU A 7 5.15 -9.35 -32.51
N SER A 8 5.67 -10.33 -31.80
CA SER A 8 6.83 -11.10 -32.24
C SER A 8 6.32 -11.95 -33.41
N LEU A 9 6.54 -11.42 -34.61
CA LEU A 9 6.49 -12.26 -35.81
C LEU A 9 7.57 -13.33 -35.66
N MET A 10 7.23 -14.48 -35.08
CA MET A 10 8.02 -15.69 -35.28
C MET A 10 7.81 -16.14 -36.70
N ALA A 11 8.86 -15.96 -37.50
CA ALA A 11 8.96 -16.53 -38.81
C ALA A 11 8.67 -18.05 -38.72
N PHE A 12 7.62 -18.48 -39.41
CA PHE A 12 7.40 -19.89 -39.68
C PHE A 12 8.65 -20.39 -40.41
N SER A 13 9.48 -21.18 -39.74
CA SER A 13 10.46 -22.01 -40.41
C SER A 13 9.68 -23.11 -41.13
N LEU A 14 9.49 -22.91 -42.42
CA LEU A 14 9.16 -24.01 -43.33
C LEU A 14 10.26 -25.06 -43.21
N ILE A 15 9.96 -26.13 -42.43
CA ILE A 15 10.76 -27.35 -42.49
C ILE A 15 10.50 -27.94 -43.88
N SER A 16 11.42 -27.70 -44.76
CA SER A 16 11.48 -28.40 -46.03
C SER A 16 11.76 -29.87 -45.73
N CYS A 17 10.73 -30.70 -45.77
CA CYS A 17 10.87 -32.16 -45.79
C CYS A 17 11.29 -32.53 -47.21
N GLY A 18 12.61 -32.59 -47.46
CA GLY A 18 13.19 -33.15 -48.67
C GLY A 18 13.38 -34.64 -48.54
N GLU A 19 12.33 -35.42 -48.49
CA GLU A 19 12.35 -36.83 -48.85
C GLU A 19 11.29 -37.07 -49.90
N VAL A 20 11.78 -37.56 -51.04
CA VAL A 20 10.96 -37.96 -52.17
C VAL A 20 10.16 -39.20 -51.72
N MET A 21 8.91 -38.97 -51.32
CA MET A 21 7.98 -40.09 -51.08
C MET A 21 7.59 -40.69 -52.43
N ASP A 22 7.76 -42.00 -52.52
CA ASP A 22 7.25 -42.84 -53.57
C ASP A 22 5.71 -42.76 -53.62
N LEU A 23 5.16 -42.12 -54.68
CA LEU A 23 3.74 -41.84 -54.84
C LEU A 23 2.92 -43.06 -55.33
N THR A 24 3.32 -44.24 -55.04
CA THR A 24 2.49 -45.45 -55.35
C THR A 24 1.75 -45.90 -54.09
N GLN A 25 0.54 -45.40 -53.97
CA GLN A 25 -0.52 -45.66 -52.99
C GLN A 25 -0.37 -44.87 -51.68
N PRO A 26 -1.20 -43.86 -51.42
CA PRO A 26 -1.38 -43.36 -50.09
C PRO A 26 -2.27 -44.37 -49.35
N GLU A 27 -1.71 -45.19 -48.42
CA GLU A 27 -2.49 -45.62 -47.30
C GLU A 27 -3.07 -44.37 -46.64
N LYS A 28 -4.42 -44.22 -46.67
CA LYS A 28 -5.10 -43.27 -45.85
C LYS A 28 -4.74 -43.61 -44.42
N ALA A 29 -3.77 -42.89 -43.81
CA ALA A 29 -3.62 -42.93 -42.40
C ALA A 29 -4.98 -42.54 -41.81
N GLU A 30 -5.67 -43.49 -41.16
CA GLU A 30 -6.84 -43.21 -40.36
C GLU A 30 -6.39 -42.20 -39.30
N VAL A 31 -6.67 -40.93 -39.53
CA VAL A 31 -6.54 -39.91 -38.50
C VAL A 31 -7.51 -40.31 -37.39
N THR A 32 -6.97 -40.91 -36.34
CA THR A 32 -7.75 -41.23 -35.16
C THR A 32 -8.22 -39.90 -34.56
N TYR A 33 -9.53 -39.67 -34.58
CA TYR A 33 -10.18 -38.43 -34.13
C TYR A 33 -9.90 -38.08 -32.64
N SER A 34 -9.13 -38.91 -31.93
CA SER A 34 -8.69 -38.65 -30.54
C SER A 34 -7.72 -37.46 -30.40
N ASP A 35 -7.05 -37.07 -31.46
CA ASP A 35 -6.02 -36.00 -31.42
C ASP A 35 -6.54 -34.64 -31.88
N ILE A 36 -7.82 -34.56 -32.27
CA ILE A 36 -8.42 -33.30 -32.68
C ILE A 36 -8.99 -32.58 -31.47
N THR A 37 -8.39 -31.45 -31.13
CA THR A 37 -8.75 -30.69 -29.93
C THR A 37 -9.01 -29.23 -30.24
N LEU A 38 -9.82 -28.61 -29.39
CA LEU A 38 -9.91 -27.18 -29.22
C LEU A 38 -8.99 -26.75 -28.07
N SER A 39 -8.34 -25.65 -28.24
CA SER A 39 -7.49 -25.05 -27.20
C SER A 39 -7.49 -23.53 -27.24
N LEU A 40 -7.17 -22.91 -26.11
CA LEU A 40 -6.79 -21.50 -26.10
C LEU A 40 -5.34 -21.36 -26.60
N TYR A 41 -5.08 -20.43 -27.48
CA TYR A 41 -3.72 -20.15 -27.97
C TYR A 41 -2.84 -19.63 -26.85
N GLN A 42 -3.41 -18.77 -26.00
CA GLN A 42 -2.76 -18.25 -24.82
C GLN A 42 -3.58 -18.63 -23.60
N THR A 43 -2.93 -19.26 -22.63
CA THR A 43 -3.49 -19.53 -21.31
C THR A 43 -2.66 -18.83 -20.27
N GLY A 44 -3.23 -18.46 -19.14
CA GLY A 44 -2.46 -17.85 -18.08
C GLY A 44 -3.31 -17.17 -17.03
N LYS A 45 -2.58 -16.59 -16.08
CA LYS A 45 -3.11 -15.73 -15.03
C LYS A 45 -2.76 -14.31 -15.40
N TYR A 46 -3.76 -13.44 -15.47
CA TYR A 46 -3.60 -12.03 -15.81
C TYR A 46 -3.97 -11.20 -14.60
N GLU A 47 -3.12 -10.24 -14.24
CA GLU A 47 -3.39 -9.30 -13.16
C GLU A 47 -3.89 -7.98 -13.74
N LEU A 48 -5.06 -7.55 -13.31
CA LEU A 48 -5.69 -6.29 -13.68
C LEU A 48 -5.89 -5.45 -12.42
N TYR A 49 -5.98 -4.15 -12.60
CA TYR A 49 -6.11 -3.24 -11.48
C TYR A 49 -7.43 -2.49 -11.52
N LEU A 50 -8.12 -2.41 -10.38
CA LEU A 50 -9.38 -1.67 -10.22
C LEU A 50 -9.20 -0.16 -10.35
N ASP A 51 -7.97 0.34 -10.31
CA ASP A 51 -7.66 1.77 -10.49
C ASP A 51 -7.71 2.22 -11.95
N GLU A 52 -7.78 1.28 -12.89
CA GLU A 52 -7.96 1.56 -14.31
C GLU A 52 -9.42 1.32 -14.70
N PRO A 53 -10.04 2.18 -15.49
CA PRO A 53 -11.48 2.08 -15.78
C PRO A 53 -11.84 0.90 -16.68
N GLU A 54 -10.95 0.51 -17.59
CA GLU A 54 -11.21 -0.50 -18.61
C GLU A 54 -9.95 -1.23 -19.08
N TYR A 55 -10.15 -2.44 -19.59
CA TYR A 55 -9.13 -3.22 -20.30
C TYR A 55 -9.76 -3.94 -21.48
N GLU A 56 -9.00 -4.17 -22.53
CA GLU A 56 -9.39 -4.95 -23.71
C GLU A 56 -8.40 -6.09 -23.94
N TYR A 57 -8.94 -7.28 -24.19
CA TYR A 57 -8.18 -8.48 -24.53
C TYR A 57 -8.77 -9.15 -25.76
N THR A 58 -7.93 -9.83 -26.53
CA THR A 58 -8.33 -10.70 -27.61
C THR A 58 -8.00 -12.12 -27.21
N ILE A 59 -9.02 -12.96 -27.07
CA ILE A 59 -8.88 -14.38 -26.79
C ILE A 59 -8.81 -15.10 -28.13
N MET A 60 -7.77 -15.91 -28.31
CA MET A 60 -7.60 -16.73 -29.51
C MET A 60 -7.92 -18.18 -29.19
N VAL A 61 -8.84 -18.79 -29.93
CA VAL A 61 -9.23 -20.19 -29.82
C VAL A 61 -8.79 -20.93 -31.06
N GLU A 62 -7.99 -21.96 -30.87
CA GLU A 62 -7.46 -22.81 -31.94
C GLU A 62 -8.21 -24.12 -32.02
N LYS A 63 -8.43 -24.58 -33.22
CA LYS A 63 -8.87 -25.94 -33.55
C LYS A 63 -7.72 -26.66 -34.27
N SER A 64 -7.41 -27.89 -33.86
CA SER A 64 -6.51 -28.75 -34.62
C SER A 64 -6.99 -28.87 -36.06
N HIS A 65 -6.07 -28.84 -37.01
CA HIS A 65 -6.40 -28.85 -38.43
C HIS A 65 -7.18 -30.12 -38.79
N CYS A 66 -8.47 -29.98 -39.12
CA CYS A 66 -9.35 -31.01 -39.57
C CYS A 66 -10.61 -30.44 -40.23
N GLU A 67 -11.25 -31.19 -41.11
CA GLU A 67 -12.50 -30.80 -41.76
C GLU A 67 -13.75 -30.85 -40.86
N LYS A 68 -13.61 -31.38 -39.63
CA LYS A 68 -14.71 -31.51 -38.69
C LYS A 68 -15.14 -30.14 -38.15
N GLU A 69 -16.43 -29.85 -38.23
CA GLU A 69 -17.00 -28.67 -37.61
C GLU A 69 -16.94 -28.77 -36.07
N ALA A 70 -16.68 -27.65 -35.41
CA ALA A 70 -16.68 -27.60 -33.97
C ALA A 70 -17.42 -26.38 -33.46
N LYS A 71 -18.13 -26.56 -32.35
CA LYS A 71 -18.74 -25.47 -31.58
C LYS A 71 -18.01 -25.32 -30.26
N ALA A 72 -17.54 -24.13 -29.97
CA ALA A 72 -16.90 -23.82 -28.69
C ALA A 72 -17.67 -22.73 -27.94
N GLU A 73 -17.73 -22.86 -26.63
CA GLU A 73 -18.41 -21.92 -25.75
C GLU A 73 -17.52 -21.57 -24.54
N PHE A 74 -17.65 -20.36 -24.01
CA PHE A 74 -17.03 -19.97 -22.76
C PHE A 74 -18.00 -20.15 -21.60
N THR A 75 -17.52 -20.74 -20.51
CA THR A 75 -18.24 -20.81 -19.24
C THR A 75 -17.44 -20.12 -18.16
N VAL A 76 -18.14 -19.40 -17.28
CA VAL A 76 -17.53 -18.76 -16.11
C VAL A 76 -17.25 -19.81 -15.04
N VAL A 77 -16.04 -19.80 -14.52
CA VAL A 77 -15.60 -20.68 -13.43
C VAL A 77 -15.98 -20.05 -12.10
N ASP A 78 -16.42 -20.87 -11.15
CA ASP A 78 -16.75 -20.41 -9.79
C ASP A 78 -15.53 -19.78 -9.10
N ALA A 79 -15.72 -18.61 -8.50
CA ALA A 79 -14.67 -17.87 -7.81
C ALA A 79 -13.98 -18.67 -6.69
N HIS A 80 -14.73 -19.48 -5.94
CA HIS A 80 -14.19 -20.33 -4.87
C HIS A 80 -13.13 -21.35 -5.36
N SER A 81 -13.12 -21.65 -6.66
CA SER A 81 -12.08 -22.50 -7.27
C SER A 81 -10.70 -21.83 -7.28
N PHE A 82 -10.63 -20.52 -7.03
CA PHE A 82 -9.40 -19.72 -7.06
C PHE A 82 -8.92 -19.31 -5.66
N GLY A 83 -9.76 -19.46 -4.62
CA GLY A 83 -9.49 -19.13 -3.22
C GLY A 83 -10.68 -18.43 -2.57
N GLU A 84 -10.81 -18.59 -1.26
CA GLU A 84 -11.91 -18.02 -0.47
C GLU A 84 -11.88 -16.47 -0.43
N GLU A 85 -10.71 -15.86 -0.70
CA GLU A 85 -10.53 -14.42 -0.72
C GLU A 85 -11.06 -13.75 -2.00
N TYR A 86 -11.43 -14.52 -3.02
CA TYR A 86 -11.88 -13.97 -4.30
C TYR A 86 -13.41 -13.91 -4.39
N THR A 87 -13.89 -12.82 -4.94
CA THR A 87 -15.28 -12.60 -5.34
C THR A 87 -15.37 -12.71 -6.86
N LEU A 88 -16.42 -13.36 -7.39
CA LEU A 88 -16.62 -13.39 -8.83
C LEU A 88 -16.84 -11.97 -9.36
N LEU A 89 -16.14 -11.64 -10.45
CA LEU A 89 -16.35 -10.35 -11.13
C LEU A 89 -17.82 -10.26 -11.61
N PRO A 90 -18.55 -9.19 -11.27
CA PRO A 90 -19.94 -9.08 -11.72
C PRO A 90 -20.05 -9.07 -13.24
N ALA A 91 -21.04 -9.76 -13.79
CA ALA A 91 -21.28 -9.83 -15.23
C ALA A 91 -21.52 -8.47 -15.89
N ALA A 92 -21.88 -7.45 -15.10
CA ALA A 92 -22.04 -6.07 -15.56
C ALA A 92 -20.71 -5.33 -15.77
N ASN A 93 -19.55 -5.95 -15.48
CA ASN A 93 -18.26 -5.31 -15.58
C ASN A 93 -17.35 -5.95 -16.65
N TYR A 94 -17.89 -6.84 -17.47
CA TYR A 94 -17.17 -7.37 -18.63
C TYR A 94 -18.12 -7.79 -19.76
N ASP A 95 -17.66 -7.66 -20.99
CA ASP A 95 -18.35 -8.10 -22.18
C ASP A 95 -17.48 -9.09 -22.96
N LEU A 96 -18.12 -10.14 -23.48
CA LEU A 96 -17.57 -10.98 -24.53
C LEU A 96 -18.29 -10.67 -25.83
N ASP A 97 -17.56 -10.37 -26.90
CA ASP A 97 -18.13 -10.05 -28.22
C ASP A 97 -19.05 -11.18 -28.69
N VAL A 98 -18.65 -12.42 -28.43
CA VAL A 98 -19.43 -13.63 -28.73
C VAL A 98 -19.24 -14.65 -27.62
N ASN A 99 -20.33 -15.34 -27.26
CA ASN A 99 -20.29 -16.43 -26.25
C ASN A 99 -20.07 -17.80 -26.89
N SER A 100 -20.23 -17.92 -28.20
CA SER A 100 -20.13 -19.18 -28.92
C SER A 100 -19.42 -19.00 -30.26
N LEU A 101 -18.46 -19.87 -30.54
CA LEU A 101 -17.68 -19.92 -31.76
C LEU A 101 -18.07 -21.14 -32.59
N ASN A 102 -18.22 -20.98 -33.89
CA ASN A 102 -18.51 -22.07 -34.83
C ASN A 102 -17.37 -22.18 -35.81
N PHE A 103 -16.57 -23.23 -35.69
CA PHE A 103 -15.52 -23.57 -36.62
C PHE A 103 -16.09 -24.41 -37.76
N LYS A 104 -15.98 -23.97 -38.99
CA LYS A 104 -16.45 -24.66 -40.19
C LYS A 104 -15.27 -25.15 -41.00
N GLY A 105 -15.40 -26.34 -41.56
CA GLY A 105 -14.39 -26.92 -42.47
C GLY A 105 -13.00 -26.83 -41.86
N ASP A 106 -12.10 -26.19 -42.54
CA ASP A 106 -10.67 -26.01 -42.20
C ASP A 106 -10.35 -24.74 -41.40
N ASP A 107 -11.37 -24.10 -40.84
CA ASP A 107 -11.16 -23.02 -39.86
C ASP A 107 -10.30 -23.53 -38.69
N VAL A 108 -9.14 -22.91 -38.45
CA VAL A 108 -8.21 -23.32 -37.38
C VAL A 108 -8.07 -22.33 -36.25
N LEU A 109 -8.52 -21.08 -36.43
CA LEU A 109 -8.36 -20.00 -35.45
C LEU A 109 -9.57 -19.06 -35.48
N HIS A 110 -10.12 -18.81 -34.29
CA HIS A 110 -11.09 -17.76 -34.07
C HIS A 110 -10.63 -16.83 -32.94
N THR A 111 -11.07 -15.58 -33.00
CA THR A 111 -10.80 -14.57 -31.99
C THR A 111 -12.09 -14.10 -31.32
N VAL A 112 -12.01 -13.80 -30.03
CA VAL A 112 -13.10 -13.23 -29.23
C VAL A 112 -12.55 -12.01 -28.49
N GLY A 113 -13.20 -10.86 -28.64
CA GLY A 113 -12.94 -9.69 -27.81
C GLY A 113 -13.50 -9.89 -26.41
N LEU A 114 -12.70 -9.61 -25.40
CA LEU A 114 -13.10 -9.49 -24.00
C LEU A 114 -12.78 -8.10 -23.52
N ARG A 115 -13.80 -7.35 -23.12
CA ARG A 115 -13.67 -6.02 -22.58
C ARG A 115 -14.09 -5.99 -21.13
N PHE A 116 -13.23 -5.45 -20.26
CA PHE A 116 -13.55 -5.08 -18.90
C PHE A 116 -13.87 -3.59 -18.85
N HIS A 117 -14.89 -3.21 -18.09
CA HIS A 117 -15.32 -1.80 -18.00
C HIS A 117 -15.90 -1.49 -16.62
N ASP A 118 -16.01 -0.18 -16.32
CA ASP A 118 -16.53 0.34 -15.05
C ASP A 118 -15.84 -0.23 -13.81
N LEU A 119 -14.56 -0.65 -13.92
CA LEU A 119 -13.83 -1.30 -12.84
C LEU A 119 -13.65 -0.40 -11.62
N THR A 120 -13.53 0.92 -11.82
CA THR A 120 -13.38 1.90 -10.74
C THR A 120 -14.64 2.07 -9.88
N THR A 121 -15.79 1.52 -10.30
CA THR A 121 -17.05 1.52 -9.53
C THR A 121 -17.14 0.34 -8.57
N LEU A 122 -16.29 -0.66 -8.71
CA LEU A 122 -16.26 -1.83 -7.86
C LEU A 122 -15.75 -1.52 -6.46
N ASP A 123 -16.13 -2.35 -5.48
CA ASP A 123 -15.62 -2.27 -4.12
C ASP A 123 -14.11 -2.54 -4.13
N ASN A 124 -13.34 -1.50 -3.93
CA ASN A 124 -11.88 -1.53 -4.01
C ASN A 124 -11.20 -2.23 -2.83
N THR A 125 -11.95 -2.66 -1.83
CA THR A 125 -11.44 -3.48 -0.71
C THR A 125 -11.44 -4.98 -1.03
N LYS A 126 -12.09 -5.38 -2.12
CA LYS A 126 -12.22 -6.77 -2.55
C LYS A 126 -11.22 -7.15 -3.63
N LYS A 127 -10.96 -8.44 -3.71
CA LYS A 127 -10.27 -9.07 -4.83
C LYS A 127 -11.31 -9.79 -5.69
N TYR A 128 -11.30 -9.50 -6.98
CA TYR A 128 -12.20 -10.14 -7.92
C TYR A 128 -11.45 -11.13 -8.80
N VAL A 129 -12.17 -12.10 -9.33
CA VAL A 129 -11.65 -13.07 -10.29
C VAL A 129 -12.66 -13.32 -11.39
N LEU A 130 -12.18 -13.44 -12.64
CA LEU A 130 -12.94 -13.96 -13.77
C LEU A 130 -12.14 -15.11 -14.37
N GLY A 131 -12.65 -16.34 -14.21
CA GLY A 131 -12.16 -17.51 -14.92
C GLY A 131 -13.07 -17.84 -16.10
N LEU A 132 -12.51 -17.87 -17.31
CA LEU A 132 -13.22 -18.28 -18.51
C LEU A 132 -12.71 -19.63 -18.97
N LYS A 133 -13.56 -20.66 -18.93
CA LYS A 133 -13.24 -22.01 -19.40
C LYS A 133 -13.90 -22.30 -20.74
N LEU A 134 -13.08 -22.73 -21.70
CA LEU A 134 -13.52 -23.21 -23.02
C LEU A 134 -14.18 -24.59 -22.87
N LYS A 135 -15.33 -24.75 -23.50
CA LYS A 135 -16.07 -26.00 -23.60
C LYS A 135 -16.52 -26.28 -25.03
N SER A 136 -16.73 -27.52 -25.35
CA SER A 136 -17.33 -27.96 -26.63
C SER A 136 -18.12 -29.26 -26.41
N ASP A 137 -19.25 -29.37 -27.11
CA ASP A 137 -20.12 -30.57 -27.04
C ASP A 137 -19.72 -31.61 -28.07
N ASN A 138 -18.96 -31.23 -29.11
CA ASN A 138 -18.73 -32.10 -30.26
C ASN A 138 -17.25 -32.29 -30.60
N LEU A 139 -16.34 -31.70 -29.85
CA LEU A 139 -14.91 -31.86 -29.99
C LEU A 139 -14.22 -31.89 -28.61
N ALA A 140 -13.14 -32.66 -28.48
CA ALA A 140 -12.35 -32.64 -27.25
C ALA A 140 -11.72 -31.28 -27.02
N VAL A 141 -11.64 -30.83 -25.76
CA VAL A 141 -10.93 -29.62 -25.37
C VAL A 141 -9.65 -30.00 -24.65
N ASN A 142 -8.55 -29.40 -25.00
CA ASN A 142 -7.30 -29.58 -24.29
C ASN A 142 -7.41 -28.95 -22.89
N GLU A 143 -7.52 -29.77 -21.85
CA GLU A 143 -7.76 -29.31 -20.47
C GLU A 143 -6.65 -28.41 -19.95
N GLU A 144 -5.38 -28.61 -20.32
CA GLU A 144 -4.24 -27.77 -19.93
C GLU A 144 -4.30 -26.37 -20.57
N LYS A 145 -5.00 -26.27 -21.71
CA LYS A 145 -5.17 -25.04 -22.49
C LYS A 145 -6.64 -24.63 -22.61
N SER A 146 -7.42 -24.85 -21.55
CA SER A 146 -8.86 -24.58 -21.59
C SER A 146 -9.31 -23.36 -20.80
N THR A 147 -8.47 -22.81 -19.92
CA THR A 147 -8.90 -21.77 -18.98
C THR A 147 -7.97 -20.55 -19.01
N MET A 148 -8.57 -19.37 -19.07
CA MET A 148 -7.93 -18.08 -18.79
C MET A 148 -8.46 -17.53 -17.46
N THR A 149 -7.59 -16.92 -16.67
CA THR A 149 -7.96 -16.36 -15.38
C THR A 149 -7.48 -14.94 -15.25
N PHE A 150 -8.40 -14.04 -14.92
CA PHE A 150 -8.11 -12.63 -14.66
C PHE A 150 -8.34 -12.34 -13.18
N TYR A 151 -7.31 -11.87 -12.50
CA TYR A 151 -7.36 -11.42 -11.12
C TYR A 151 -7.41 -9.88 -11.11
N LEU A 152 -8.41 -9.32 -10.42
CA LEU A 152 -8.60 -7.87 -10.36
C LEU A 152 -8.52 -7.43 -8.89
N GLN A 153 -7.63 -6.50 -8.61
CA GLN A 153 -7.43 -5.93 -7.28
C GLN A 153 -6.88 -4.51 -7.40
N GLN A 154 -6.86 -3.76 -6.30
CA GLN A 154 -6.13 -2.51 -6.31
C GLN A 154 -4.63 -2.72 -6.53
N LYS A 155 -3.96 -1.71 -7.10
CA LYS A 155 -2.49 -1.66 -7.12
C LYS A 155 -1.95 -1.76 -5.71
N GLN A 156 -0.75 -2.35 -5.57
CA GLN A 156 -0.11 -2.44 -4.26
C GLN A 156 0.08 -1.04 -3.65
N GLY A 157 -0.29 -0.92 -2.38
CA GLY A 157 -0.37 0.34 -1.65
C GLY A 157 -1.76 0.98 -1.66
N GLY A 158 -2.75 0.41 -2.35
CA GLY A 158 -4.16 0.78 -2.21
C GLY A 158 -4.82 0.16 -0.98
N ILE A 159 -6.02 0.63 -0.63
CA ILE A 159 -6.75 0.17 0.57
C ILE A 159 -7.05 -1.34 0.57
N GLY A 160 -7.37 -1.91 -0.60
CA GLY A 160 -7.63 -3.35 -0.79
C GLY A 160 -6.37 -4.19 -1.01
N ASN A 161 -5.21 -3.57 -1.18
CA ASN A 161 -3.92 -4.24 -1.38
C ASN A 161 -2.78 -3.45 -0.75
N PRO A 162 -2.77 -3.27 0.59
CA PRO A 162 -1.76 -2.49 1.28
C PRO A 162 -0.37 -3.13 1.18
N TYR A 163 0.68 -2.33 1.38
CA TYR A 163 2.00 -2.88 1.64
C TYR A 163 2.00 -3.57 3.00
N ILE A 164 2.38 -4.85 3.04
CA ILE A 164 2.55 -5.60 4.28
C ILE A 164 4.03 -5.65 4.63
N ILE A 165 4.40 -5.06 5.77
CA ILE A 165 5.78 -4.96 6.21
C ILE A 165 6.01 -5.92 7.39
N THR A 166 6.97 -6.83 7.23
CA THR A 166 7.32 -7.83 8.24
C THR A 166 8.79 -7.79 8.67
N ALA A 167 9.58 -6.90 8.09
CA ALA A 167 11.01 -6.81 8.38
C ALA A 167 11.53 -5.37 8.37
N ALA A 168 12.54 -5.08 9.18
CA ALA A 168 13.15 -3.76 9.31
C ALA A 168 13.68 -3.20 7.98
N LYS A 169 14.25 -4.06 7.12
CA LYS A 169 14.76 -3.67 5.80
C LYS A 169 13.67 -3.13 4.87
N ASP A 170 12.45 -3.65 5.00
CA ASP A 170 11.32 -3.22 4.18
C ASP A 170 10.68 -1.97 4.80
N LEU A 171 10.64 -1.88 6.14
CA LEU A 171 10.21 -0.66 6.84
C LEU A 171 11.13 0.53 6.50
N ALA A 172 12.43 0.32 6.36
CA ALA A 172 13.38 1.36 5.96
C ALA A 172 13.10 1.95 4.58
N LYS A 173 12.34 1.26 3.72
CA LYS A 173 11.90 1.74 2.41
C LYS A 173 10.55 2.43 2.43
N LEU A 174 9.97 2.67 3.59
CA LEU A 174 8.62 3.24 3.72
C LEU A 174 8.44 4.51 2.88
N GLY A 175 9.45 5.40 2.84
CA GLY A 175 9.42 6.61 2.03
C GLY A 175 9.34 6.35 0.51
N GLU A 176 9.88 5.23 0.03
CA GLU A 176 9.86 4.84 -1.38
C GLU A 176 8.47 4.31 -1.81
N TYR A 177 7.67 3.80 -0.85
CA TYR A 177 6.33 3.31 -1.11
C TYR A 177 5.31 4.44 -1.30
N LEU A 178 5.56 5.63 -0.76
CA LEU A 178 4.64 6.75 -0.83
C LEU A 178 4.51 7.28 -2.26
N LYS A 179 3.28 7.37 -2.76
CA LYS A 179 2.97 7.76 -4.15
C LYS A 179 2.30 9.12 -4.21
N ASP A 180 2.64 9.89 -5.24
CA ASP A 180 2.05 11.20 -5.49
C ASP A 180 0.55 11.08 -5.83
N GLY A 181 -0.24 11.99 -5.27
CA GLY A 181 -1.64 12.17 -5.59
C GLY A 181 -2.60 11.15 -4.97
N GLN A 182 -2.12 10.20 -4.16
CA GLN A 182 -2.97 9.19 -3.53
C GLN A 182 -2.47 8.78 -2.16
N THR A 183 -3.40 8.34 -1.30
CA THR A 183 -3.03 7.74 0.00
C THR A 183 -2.40 6.38 -0.22
N THR A 184 -1.21 6.19 0.35
CA THR A 184 -0.54 4.88 0.37
C THR A 184 -0.89 4.15 1.66
N TYR A 185 -1.42 2.93 1.53
CA TYR A 185 -1.81 2.09 2.65
C TYR A 185 -0.69 1.12 3.00
N VAL A 186 -0.31 1.10 4.28
CA VAL A 186 0.78 0.29 4.83
C VAL A 186 0.30 -0.40 6.10
N ARG A 187 0.59 -1.68 6.25
CA ARG A 187 0.24 -2.50 7.42
C ARG A 187 1.49 -3.22 7.94
N LEU A 188 1.65 -3.29 9.25
CA LEU A 188 2.62 -4.21 9.83
C LEU A 188 2.03 -5.62 9.87
N GLY A 189 2.82 -6.60 9.47
CA GLY A 189 2.48 -8.03 9.56
C GLY A 189 3.26 -8.76 10.64
N ALA A 190 4.15 -8.08 11.36
CA ALA A 190 4.95 -8.59 12.47
C ALA A 190 5.52 -7.46 13.31
N ASP A 191 5.96 -7.79 14.52
CA ASP A 191 6.78 -6.90 15.33
C ASP A 191 8.14 -6.67 14.65
N ILE A 192 8.62 -5.43 14.66
CA ILE A 192 9.85 -5.03 13.97
C ILE A 192 10.85 -4.43 14.95
N ASP A 193 12.03 -5.07 15.05
CA ASP A 193 13.16 -4.49 15.77
C ASP A 193 14.10 -3.77 14.80
N LEU A 194 14.25 -2.45 14.99
CA LEU A 194 15.18 -1.62 14.19
C LEU A 194 16.65 -1.75 14.64
N GLN A 195 16.93 -2.48 15.73
CA GLN A 195 18.28 -2.78 16.23
C GLN A 195 19.15 -1.53 16.42
N GLY A 196 18.53 -0.37 16.69
CA GLY A 196 19.25 0.90 16.83
C GLY A 196 19.81 1.47 15.50
N MET A 197 19.29 1.01 14.37
CA MET A 197 19.56 1.62 13.06
C MET A 197 19.21 3.11 13.11
N ASP A 198 20.08 3.97 12.59
CA ASP A 198 19.77 5.38 12.46
C ASP A 198 18.62 5.58 11.44
N TRP A 199 17.47 5.99 11.97
CA TRP A 199 16.25 6.16 11.19
C TRP A 199 16.25 7.51 10.48
N THR A 200 15.94 7.50 9.20
CA THR A 200 15.65 8.71 8.44
C THR A 200 14.15 8.97 8.49
N PRO A 201 13.70 10.12 9.05
CA PRO A 201 12.29 10.46 9.11
C PRO A 201 11.60 10.39 7.74
N VAL A 202 10.44 9.76 7.69
CA VAL A 202 9.65 9.62 6.45
C VAL A 202 8.78 10.86 6.26
N GLU A 203 8.81 11.44 5.07
CA GLU A 203 8.02 12.64 4.72
C GLU A 203 6.72 12.24 4.02
N ALA A 204 5.66 11.99 4.82
CA ALA A 204 4.31 11.78 4.32
C ALA A 204 3.61 13.15 4.19
N THR A 205 3.70 13.74 3.02
CA THR A 205 3.19 15.10 2.74
C THR A 205 1.75 15.07 2.22
N VAL A 206 1.14 16.25 2.04
CA VAL A 206 -0.19 16.38 1.41
C VAL A 206 -0.22 15.75 0.02
N ALA A 207 0.88 15.84 -0.72
CA ALA A 207 0.98 15.21 -2.04
C ALA A 207 1.16 13.68 -1.96
N LYS A 208 1.68 13.17 -0.85
CA LYS A 208 1.98 11.74 -0.61
C LYS A 208 1.47 11.31 0.76
N PRO A 209 0.16 11.32 1.00
CA PRO A 209 -0.38 10.94 2.29
C PRO A 209 -0.22 9.43 2.53
N VAL A 210 -0.18 9.05 3.81
CA VAL A 210 -0.06 7.65 4.23
C VAL A 210 -1.19 7.25 5.18
N ASP A 211 -1.66 6.03 5.06
CA ASP A 211 -2.40 5.33 6.11
C ASP A 211 -1.52 4.18 6.62
N PHE A 212 -0.81 4.44 7.71
CA PHE A 212 0.06 3.48 8.38
C PHE A 212 -0.66 2.86 9.57
N ASP A 213 -0.93 1.57 9.49
CA ASP A 213 -1.55 0.82 10.58
C ASP A 213 -0.61 -0.27 11.09
N GLY A 214 -0.24 -0.17 12.35
CA GLY A 214 0.60 -1.17 12.99
C GLY A 214 -0.10 -2.51 13.25
N CYS A 215 -1.42 -2.60 13.06
CA CYS A 215 -2.21 -3.82 13.30
C CYS A 215 -1.99 -4.42 14.71
N GLY A 216 -1.61 -3.61 15.69
CA GLY A 216 -1.29 -4.03 17.05
C GLY A 216 0.17 -4.46 17.26
N HIS A 217 1.00 -4.45 16.23
CA HIS A 217 2.42 -4.78 16.31
C HIS A 217 3.27 -3.66 16.90
N ALA A 218 4.48 -4.01 17.30
CA ALA A 218 5.46 -3.09 17.86
C ALA A 218 6.61 -2.78 16.88
N ILE A 219 7.12 -1.55 16.98
CA ILE A 219 8.39 -1.12 16.40
C ILE A 219 9.32 -0.80 17.57
N SER A 220 10.42 -1.54 17.72
CA SER A 220 11.37 -1.38 18.82
C SER A 220 12.70 -0.77 18.38
N ASN A 221 13.39 -0.13 19.33
CA ASN A 221 14.72 0.42 19.17
C ASN A 221 14.85 1.46 18.04
N LEU A 222 13.78 2.26 17.81
CA LEU A 222 13.86 3.42 16.92
C LEU A 222 14.93 4.38 17.43
N LYS A 223 15.92 4.68 16.57
CA LYS A 223 17.00 5.62 16.90
C LYS A 223 17.07 6.73 15.85
N ILE A 224 17.05 7.99 16.31
CA ILE A 224 17.26 9.16 15.47
C ILE A 224 18.36 9.99 16.12
N THR A 225 19.49 10.19 15.42
CA THR A 225 20.66 10.88 16.00
C THR A 225 20.91 12.28 15.45
N SER A 226 20.35 12.69 14.44
CA SER A 226 20.15 14.03 13.84
C SER A 226 20.00 13.87 12.33
N SER A 227 18.93 14.29 11.79
CA SER A 227 18.74 14.28 10.35
C SER A 227 18.87 15.70 9.79
N SER A 228 19.00 15.80 8.47
CA SER A 228 18.90 17.06 7.75
C SER A 228 17.48 17.64 7.78
N SER A 229 16.46 16.84 8.10
CA SER A 229 15.06 17.27 8.16
C SER A 229 14.82 18.25 9.32
N THR A 230 13.95 19.21 9.10
CA THR A 230 13.47 20.15 10.12
C THR A 230 12.56 19.44 11.13
N TYR A 231 11.94 18.36 10.75
CA TYR A 231 10.99 17.55 11.51
C TYR A 231 11.59 16.18 11.85
N GLN A 232 11.56 15.81 13.12
CA GLN A 232 12.22 14.62 13.65
C GLN A 232 11.21 13.68 14.29
N GLY A 233 11.14 12.45 13.81
CA GLY A 233 10.25 11.39 14.28
C GLY A 233 10.33 10.19 13.37
N PHE A 234 9.54 9.17 13.63
CA PHE A 234 9.34 8.08 12.67
C PHE A 234 8.86 8.65 11.33
N PHE A 235 7.90 9.56 11.38
CA PHE A 235 7.60 10.50 10.30
C PHE A 235 8.23 11.86 10.60
N GLY A 236 8.88 12.49 9.63
CA GLY A 236 9.20 13.92 9.72
C GLY A 236 7.91 14.72 9.66
N MET A 237 7.22 14.66 8.54
CA MET A 237 5.85 15.12 8.34
C MET A 237 4.91 13.92 8.25
N LEU A 238 3.78 13.96 8.92
CA LEU A 238 2.68 13.01 8.79
C LEU A 238 1.43 13.70 8.27
N THR A 239 1.10 13.51 7.02
CA THR A 239 -0.23 13.76 6.47
C THR A 239 -0.89 12.42 6.21
N GLY A 240 -2.13 12.25 6.67
CA GLY A 240 -2.83 10.99 6.72
C GLY A 240 -2.89 10.41 8.13
N ARG A 241 -2.68 9.12 8.30
CA ARG A 241 -2.94 8.40 9.57
C ARG A 241 -1.76 7.52 9.98
N CYS A 242 -1.47 7.49 11.28
CA CYS A 242 -0.63 6.49 11.93
C CYS A 242 -1.41 5.90 13.11
N ALA A 243 -1.65 4.59 13.10
CA ALA A 243 -2.52 3.97 14.08
C ALA A 243 -2.07 2.58 14.54
N ASN A 244 -2.61 2.13 15.69
CA ASN A 244 -2.51 0.76 16.21
C ASN A 244 -1.08 0.23 16.27
N VAL A 245 -0.11 1.06 16.66
CA VAL A 245 1.32 0.70 16.76
C VAL A 245 1.90 1.09 18.11
N THR A 246 2.81 0.26 18.61
CA THR A 246 3.59 0.57 19.80
C THR A 246 5.05 0.79 19.46
N PHE A 247 5.59 1.97 19.81
CA PHE A 247 7.03 2.23 19.72
C PHE A 247 7.67 2.00 21.09
N THR A 248 8.62 1.06 21.14
CA THR A 248 9.30 0.71 22.39
C THR A 248 10.79 1.05 22.34
N ASN A 249 11.32 1.54 23.47
CA ASN A 249 12.73 1.90 23.61
C ASN A 249 13.25 2.86 22.51
N ALA A 250 12.43 3.86 22.17
CA ALA A 250 12.81 4.86 21.18
C ALA A 250 13.86 5.83 21.75
N GLN A 251 14.84 6.23 20.94
CA GLN A 251 15.88 7.18 21.29
C GLN A 251 15.95 8.27 20.21
N VAL A 252 15.42 9.45 20.50
CA VAL A 252 15.42 10.58 19.58
C VAL A 252 16.33 11.66 20.13
N THR A 253 17.47 11.86 19.49
CA THR A 253 18.39 12.96 19.77
C THR A 253 18.36 13.91 18.58
N ALA A 254 17.70 15.04 18.77
CA ALA A 254 17.43 15.99 17.69
C ALA A 254 18.10 17.34 17.94
N ASN A 255 18.44 18.01 16.86
CA ASN A 255 18.92 19.39 16.86
C ASN A 255 18.04 20.28 15.96
N LYS A 256 16.81 19.87 15.70
CA LYS A 256 15.89 20.53 14.79
C LYS A 256 14.57 20.89 15.47
N LYS A 257 13.77 21.69 14.80
CA LYS A 257 12.65 22.44 15.36
C LYS A 257 11.55 21.62 16.03
N LEU A 258 11.06 20.62 15.35
CA LEU A 258 9.88 19.86 15.78
C LEU A 258 10.23 18.38 15.94
N THR A 259 10.01 17.86 17.14
CA THR A 259 10.51 16.54 17.50
C THR A 259 9.45 15.74 18.27
N GLY A 260 9.18 14.51 17.81
CA GLY A 260 8.35 13.52 18.50
C GLY A 260 8.80 12.11 18.13
N ILE A 261 8.32 11.07 18.82
CA ILE A 261 8.63 9.70 18.43
C ILE A 261 7.85 9.31 17.18
N VAL A 262 6.57 9.64 17.10
CA VAL A 262 5.73 9.31 15.94
C VAL A 262 5.96 10.29 14.81
N ALA A 263 5.89 11.60 15.08
CA ALA A 263 6.07 12.60 14.05
C ALA A 263 6.73 13.88 14.58
N GLY A 264 7.56 14.50 13.74
CA GLY A 264 8.00 15.87 13.99
C GLY A 264 6.81 16.83 13.89
N GLN A 265 6.04 16.72 12.82
CA GLN A 265 4.76 17.42 12.66
C GLN A 265 3.69 16.48 12.11
N ALA A 266 2.49 16.51 12.66
CA ALA A 266 1.31 15.85 12.14
C ALA A 266 0.30 16.88 11.64
N GLY A 267 -0.08 16.76 10.36
CA GLY A 267 -0.99 17.65 9.64
C GLY A 267 -0.43 19.05 9.33
N ASN A 268 -1.21 19.77 8.56
CA ASN A 268 -1.05 21.19 8.26
C ASN A 268 -2.41 21.77 7.80
N VAL A 269 -2.45 23.02 7.37
CA VAL A 269 -3.69 23.68 6.92
C VAL A 269 -4.35 23.03 5.69
N SER A 270 -3.61 22.19 4.95
CA SER A 270 -4.07 21.58 3.69
C SER A 270 -4.29 20.08 3.78
N GLY A 271 -3.89 19.44 4.87
CA GLY A 271 -4.05 18.00 5.05
C GLY A 271 -3.91 17.57 6.51
N ALA A 272 -4.86 16.75 6.95
CA ALA A 272 -4.91 16.25 8.32
C ALA A 272 -3.79 15.27 8.64
N GLY A 273 -3.30 15.32 9.88
CA GLY A 273 -2.43 14.31 10.47
C GLY A 273 -3.12 13.66 11.67
N ILE A 274 -3.40 12.36 11.58
CA ILE A 274 -4.12 11.62 12.61
C ILE A 274 -3.18 10.60 13.26
N VAL A 275 -3.08 10.64 14.59
CA VAL A 275 -2.38 9.63 15.38
C VAL A 275 -3.39 9.00 16.33
N GLU A 276 -3.61 7.69 16.20
CA GLU A 276 -4.69 7.00 16.88
C GLU A 276 -4.23 5.68 17.48
N ASN A 277 -4.60 5.44 18.75
CA ASN A 277 -4.27 4.20 19.46
C ASN A 277 -2.78 3.83 19.35
N VAL A 278 -1.91 4.82 19.61
CA VAL A 278 -0.45 4.66 19.55
C VAL A 278 0.12 4.75 20.96
N ARG A 279 1.07 3.87 21.28
CA ARG A 279 1.86 3.92 22.52
C ARG A 279 3.32 4.17 22.19
N VAL A 280 3.98 5.03 22.94
CA VAL A 280 5.40 5.28 22.79
C VAL A 280 6.12 5.20 24.12
N SER A 281 7.34 4.64 24.12
CA SER A 281 8.23 4.68 25.27
C SER A 281 9.66 4.95 24.85
N GLY A 282 10.43 5.65 25.70
CA GLY A 282 11.83 5.96 25.39
C GLY A 282 12.28 7.35 25.84
N THR A 283 13.21 7.91 25.10
CA THR A 283 13.83 9.22 25.43
C THR A 283 13.81 10.16 24.25
N ILE A 284 13.55 11.43 24.52
CA ILE A 284 13.67 12.53 23.56
C ILE A 284 14.64 13.57 24.15
N SER A 285 15.66 13.91 23.37
CA SER A 285 16.61 14.97 23.68
C SER A 285 16.69 15.96 22.53
N LEU A 286 16.08 17.11 22.69
CA LEU A 286 16.14 18.21 21.72
C LEU A 286 17.20 19.20 22.17
N THR A 287 18.36 19.17 21.50
CA THR A 287 19.58 19.87 21.91
C THR A 287 19.77 21.26 21.28
N SER A 288 18.88 21.67 20.37
CA SER A 288 18.88 23.00 19.78
C SER A 288 17.49 23.61 19.85
N GLY A 289 17.46 24.89 19.76
CA GLY A 289 16.31 25.77 19.77
C GLY A 289 16.79 27.16 20.09
N ASN A 290 16.21 28.17 19.49
CA ASN A 290 16.43 29.55 19.88
C ASN A 290 15.12 30.13 20.42
N ALA A 291 15.19 31.31 21.00
CA ALA A 291 14.06 32.03 21.58
C ALA A 291 12.99 32.44 20.53
N ALA A 292 13.17 32.14 19.27
CA ALA A 292 12.14 32.35 18.26
C ALA A 292 10.97 31.36 18.49
N TRP A 293 9.76 31.86 18.51
CA TRP A 293 8.54 31.17 18.92
C TRP A 293 8.21 29.90 18.12
N ASP A 294 8.88 29.65 17.02
CA ASP A 294 8.68 28.51 16.12
C ASP A 294 9.78 27.43 16.21
N ASP A 295 10.78 27.58 17.08
CA ASP A 295 11.91 26.67 17.16
C ASP A 295 11.93 25.89 18.47
N GLY A 296 12.13 24.57 18.39
CA GLY A 296 12.45 23.74 19.55
C GLY A 296 11.26 23.20 20.34
N GLN A 297 10.21 22.73 19.66
CA GLN A 297 9.10 22.03 20.33
C GLN A 297 9.31 20.50 20.31
N ALA A 298 9.20 19.88 21.49
CA ALA A 298 9.26 18.46 21.65
C ALA A 298 7.94 17.91 22.23
N GLY A 299 7.52 16.75 21.77
CA GLY A 299 6.39 16.01 22.35
C GLY A 299 6.64 14.51 22.31
N GLY A 300 6.11 13.76 23.25
CA GLY A 300 6.30 12.32 23.28
C GLY A 300 5.79 11.63 22.03
N ILE A 301 4.64 12.04 21.53
CA ILE A 301 4.03 11.58 20.27
C ILE A 301 4.48 12.47 19.12
N CYS A 302 4.26 13.79 19.23
CA CYS A 302 4.43 14.71 18.11
C CYS A 302 5.03 16.05 18.55
N GLY A 303 5.96 16.60 17.76
CA GLY A 303 6.49 17.96 18.00
C GLY A 303 5.42 19.04 17.80
N ARG A 304 4.63 18.95 16.72
CA ARG A 304 3.51 19.85 16.43
C ARG A 304 2.33 19.11 15.83
N LEU A 305 1.15 19.38 16.32
CA LEU A 305 -0.13 18.97 15.72
C LEU A 305 -0.81 20.19 15.11
N HIS A 306 -1.17 20.13 13.82
CA HIS A 306 -1.55 21.34 13.08
C HIS A 306 -2.72 21.09 12.12
N GLY A 307 -3.74 21.98 12.18
CA GLY A 307 -4.89 21.98 11.28
C GLY A 307 -6.15 21.37 11.91
N ALA A 308 -7.31 21.89 11.52
CA ALA A 308 -8.60 21.63 12.18
C ALA A 308 -9.01 20.16 12.25
N ASP A 309 -8.64 19.36 11.23
CA ASP A 309 -8.97 17.93 11.15
C ASP A 309 -7.84 17.03 11.72
N SER A 310 -6.75 17.65 12.23
CA SER A 310 -5.64 16.91 12.82
C SER A 310 -5.94 16.51 14.25
N LYS A 311 -5.64 15.23 14.58
CA LYS A 311 -6.03 14.66 15.87
C LYS A 311 -4.98 13.70 16.43
N ILE A 312 -4.75 13.77 17.75
CA ILE A 312 -4.10 12.70 18.53
C ILE A 312 -5.16 12.12 19.48
N TYR A 313 -5.45 10.83 19.29
CA TYR A 313 -6.57 10.19 19.98
C TYR A 313 -6.19 8.83 20.56
N GLN A 314 -6.61 8.58 21.82
CA GLN A 314 -6.34 7.32 22.53
C GLN A 314 -4.86 6.92 22.57
N CYS A 315 -3.96 7.90 22.66
CA CYS A 315 -2.52 7.68 22.65
C CYS A 315 -1.91 7.74 24.06
N GLY A 316 -0.78 7.05 24.21
CA GLY A 316 -0.01 7.05 25.45
C GLY A 316 1.48 7.31 25.21
N SER A 317 2.09 8.12 26.08
CA SER A 317 3.52 8.42 26.05
C SER A 317 4.14 8.09 27.40
N GLU A 318 5.09 7.16 27.40
CA GLU A 318 5.92 6.81 28.56
C GLU A 318 7.36 7.22 28.27
N THR A 319 7.57 8.55 28.17
CA THR A 319 8.83 9.10 27.68
C THR A 319 9.46 10.05 28.69
N LYS A 320 10.81 10.05 28.71
CA LYS A 320 11.59 11.13 29.32
C LYS A 320 11.95 12.14 28.25
N ILE A 321 11.56 13.39 28.47
CA ILE A 321 11.75 14.47 27.48
C ILE A 321 12.69 15.53 28.06
N THR A 322 13.72 15.87 27.32
CA THR A 322 14.60 17.01 27.59
C THR A 322 14.63 17.90 26.36
N ALA A 323 14.26 19.17 26.47
CA ALA A 323 14.24 20.11 25.36
C ALA A 323 14.80 21.47 25.80
N LEU A 324 15.52 22.13 24.88
CA LEU A 324 16.05 23.46 25.17
C LEU A 324 14.94 24.52 25.28
N TRP A 325 13.86 24.40 24.53
CA TRP A 325 12.87 25.48 24.53
C TRP A 325 11.54 25.04 25.14
N SER A 326 10.74 24.26 24.46
CA SER A 326 9.43 23.84 24.99
C SER A 326 9.15 22.35 24.77
N ALA A 327 8.43 21.74 25.73
CA ALA A 327 8.03 20.35 25.61
C ALA A 327 6.66 20.08 26.24
N GLY A 328 5.90 19.20 25.59
CA GLY A 328 4.69 18.60 26.12
C GLY A 328 4.79 17.08 26.17
N GLY A 329 4.13 16.43 27.11
CA GLY A 329 4.19 14.98 27.28
C GLY A 329 3.63 14.20 26.07
N ILE A 330 2.64 14.75 25.39
CA ILE A 330 2.06 14.22 24.16
C ILE A 330 2.52 15.02 22.95
N CYS A 331 2.35 16.35 22.99
CA CYS A 331 2.64 17.23 21.87
C CYS A 331 3.33 18.53 22.32
N GLY A 332 4.33 18.96 21.55
CA GLY A 332 5.00 20.24 21.84
C GLY A 332 4.07 21.43 21.59
N GLU A 333 3.43 21.50 20.46
CA GLU A 333 2.49 22.57 20.08
C GLU A 333 1.25 21.99 19.38
N VAL A 334 0.07 22.51 19.77
CA VAL A 334 -1.23 22.15 19.14
C VAL A 334 -1.83 23.46 18.61
N ARG A 335 -2.15 23.51 17.31
CA ARG A 335 -2.59 24.78 16.70
C ARG A 335 -3.65 24.61 15.60
N GLU A 336 -4.36 25.71 15.34
CA GLU A 336 -5.29 25.87 14.23
C GLU A 336 -6.42 24.82 14.18
N GLY A 337 -7.11 24.66 15.32
CA GLY A 337 -8.28 23.80 15.42
C GLY A 337 -7.99 22.33 15.69
N ALA A 338 -6.73 21.93 15.77
CA ALA A 338 -6.34 20.55 16.08
C ALA A 338 -6.77 20.09 17.47
N SER A 339 -6.88 18.79 17.71
CA SER A 339 -7.36 18.24 18.98
C SER A 339 -6.51 17.10 19.55
N ILE A 340 -6.37 17.06 20.87
CA ILE A 340 -5.82 15.93 21.61
C ILE A 340 -6.90 15.39 22.56
N GLU A 341 -7.20 14.11 22.48
CA GLU A 341 -8.29 13.52 23.23
C GLU A 341 -7.96 12.12 23.75
N GLN A 342 -8.37 11.81 24.99
CA GLN A 342 -8.20 10.51 25.64
C GLN A 342 -6.72 10.03 25.65
N CYS A 343 -5.78 10.94 25.91
CA CYS A 343 -4.36 10.67 25.92
C CYS A 343 -3.76 10.75 27.32
N TYR A 344 -2.64 10.06 27.50
CA TYR A 344 -1.89 10.16 28.75
C TYR A 344 -0.38 10.30 28.52
N HIS A 345 0.28 10.95 29.46
CA HIS A 345 1.73 10.98 29.57
C HIS A 345 2.20 10.55 30.95
N VAL A 346 3.19 9.66 30.98
CA VAL A 346 3.89 9.25 32.20
C VAL A 346 5.40 9.41 31.96
N GLY A 347 6.02 10.30 32.70
CA GLY A 347 7.46 10.53 32.58
C GLY A 347 7.88 11.96 32.93
N ASP A 348 9.20 12.16 33.03
CA ASP A 348 9.75 13.45 33.39
C ASP A 348 9.99 14.33 32.16
N ILE A 349 9.66 15.60 32.28
CA ILE A 349 9.87 16.61 31.27
C ILE A 349 10.76 17.72 31.83
N THR A 350 11.87 18.02 31.13
CA THR A 350 12.74 19.13 31.50
C THR A 350 12.94 20.06 30.30
N THR A 351 12.68 21.36 30.48
CA THR A 351 12.85 22.40 29.46
C THR A 351 13.53 23.61 30.02
N GLN A 352 13.87 24.57 29.18
CA GLN A 352 14.36 25.88 29.61
C GLN A 352 13.27 26.97 29.56
N SER A 353 12.11 26.72 28.99
CA SER A 353 11.04 27.70 28.85
C SER A 353 9.69 27.09 29.19
N CYS A 354 8.92 26.65 28.20
CA CYS A 354 7.54 26.19 28.40
C CYS A 354 7.49 24.67 28.59
N VAL A 355 6.78 24.23 29.64
CA VAL A 355 6.53 22.80 29.91
C VAL A 355 5.04 22.57 30.11
N GLY A 356 4.52 21.50 29.55
CA GLY A 356 3.15 21.06 29.77
C GLY A 356 3.04 19.53 29.85
N GLY A 357 2.18 19.02 30.73
CA GLY A 357 2.00 17.59 30.91
C GLY A 357 1.43 16.89 29.67
N ILE A 358 0.62 17.57 28.89
CA ILE A 358 0.04 17.08 27.63
C ILE A 358 0.63 17.89 26.46
N ALA A 359 0.44 19.20 26.45
CA ALA A 359 1.01 20.09 25.45
C ALA A 359 1.63 21.31 26.11
N SER A 360 2.75 21.82 25.58
CA SER A 360 3.38 23.05 26.10
C SER A 360 2.75 24.31 25.53
N ARG A 361 2.16 24.24 24.34
CA ARG A 361 1.48 25.37 23.68
C ARG A 361 0.16 24.90 23.06
N LEU A 362 -0.89 25.71 23.29
CA LEU A 362 -2.22 25.46 22.74
C LEU A 362 -2.73 26.74 22.08
N LEU A 363 -2.90 26.72 20.76
CA LEU A 363 -3.25 27.87 19.93
C LEU A 363 -4.52 27.62 19.13
N GLY A 364 -5.66 28.08 19.63
CA GLY A 364 -6.96 27.91 18.98
C GLY A 364 -7.35 26.44 18.79
N SER A 365 -7.00 25.57 19.71
CA SER A 365 -7.12 24.12 19.64
C SER A 365 -7.68 23.56 20.95
N THR A 366 -7.95 22.24 21.01
CA THR A 366 -8.60 21.60 22.17
C THR A 366 -7.80 20.43 22.73
N ILE A 367 -7.86 20.28 24.07
CA ILE A 367 -7.37 19.09 24.80
C ILE A 367 -8.48 18.64 25.71
N SER A 368 -8.84 17.36 25.67
CA SER A 368 -9.89 16.79 26.51
C SER A 368 -9.58 15.37 26.98
N HIS A 369 -10.08 14.99 28.16
CA HIS A 369 -9.97 13.64 28.74
C HIS A 369 -8.53 13.11 28.80
N CYS A 370 -7.58 13.99 29.11
CA CYS A 370 -6.14 13.67 29.17
C CYS A 370 -5.63 13.78 30.59
N TYR A 371 -4.59 13.01 30.91
CA TYR A 371 -3.87 13.16 32.16
C TYR A 371 -2.35 13.03 31.96
N SER A 372 -1.59 13.56 32.90
CA SER A 372 -0.13 13.41 32.94
C SER A 372 0.36 13.13 34.36
N HIS A 373 1.44 12.35 34.45
CA HIS A 373 2.12 12.05 35.69
C HIS A 373 3.64 12.06 35.49
N GLY A 374 4.38 12.74 36.40
CA GLY A 374 5.83 12.86 36.35
C GLY A 374 6.30 14.25 36.79
N VAL A 375 7.60 14.43 36.81
CA VAL A 375 8.21 15.70 37.21
C VAL A 375 8.35 16.60 35.99
N MET A 376 7.77 17.80 36.07
CA MET A 376 7.84 18.81 35.02
C MET A 376 8.69 19.99 35.51
N LYS A 377 9.80 20.25 34.83
CA LYS A 377 10.73 21.35 35.19
C LYS A 377 10.97 22.26 34.03
N ALA A 378 10.75 23.55 34.23
CA ALA A 378 11.34 24.62 33.42
C ALA A 378 12.56 25.14 34.16
N VAL A 379 13.76 24.94 33.61
CA VAL A 379 15.01 25.39 34.18
C VAL A 379 15.44 26.64 33.42
N PRO A 380 15.35 27.84 33.99
CA PRO A 380 15.70 29.07 33.28
C PRO A 380 17.14 29.02 32.75
N MET A 381 17.34 29.55 31.54
CA MET A 381 18.68 29.81 31.04
C MET A 381 19.36 30.85 31.95
N VAL A 382 20.45 30.45 32.58
CA VAL A 382 21.35 31.46 33.19
C VAL A 382 22.04 32.14 32.03
N VAL A 383 21.51 33.29 31.59
CA VAL A 383 22.26 34.18 30.70
C VAL A 383 23.46 34.66 31.52
N ALA A 384 24.64 34.14 31.26
CA ALA A 384 25.88 34.72 31.76
C ALA A 384 25.89 36.15 31.23
N ASN A 385 25.68 37.10 32.10
CA ASN A 385 25.82 38.52 31.78
C ASN A 385 27.28 38.72 31.34
N PRO A 386 27.61 39.04 30.09
CA PRO A 386 28.95 39.43 29.74
C PRO A 386 29.17 40.80 30.40
N GLY A 387 29.93 40.79 31.53
CA GLY A 387 30.38 41.98 32.18
C GLY A 387 31.20 42.86 31.27
#